data_0ba970d30d2ab79f04f621e9b4bd096a
#
_entry.id   0ba970d30d2ab79f04f621e9b4bd096a
#
_cell.length_a   1.000
_cell.length_b   1.000
_cell.length_c   1.000
_cell.angle_alpha   90.00
_cell.angle_beta   90.00
_cell.angle_gamma   90.00
#
_symmetry.space_group_name_H-M   'P 1'
#
loop_
_entity.id
_entity.type
_entity.pdbx_description
1 polymer ?
#
loop_
_entity_poly.entity_id
_entity_poly.type
_entity_poly.pdbx_seq_one_letter_code
_entity_poly.pdbx_strand_id
1 'polypeptide(L)'
;MSDRIREKLQILADAAKYDVSCSSSGSDRKNKNKGLGDASHSGICHSYTEDGRCVSLLKILFSNVCIFDCAYCVSRRSNDVQRAAFTVQEVVDLTINFYRRNYIEGLFLSSGIFKSADHTMERMLQVVKKLRLEENFNGYIHLKTIPGASPELIHEAGLYADRMSINLEMPTEIGLKTFAPEKSHQEVQKDLGLIRDRLIQLKDERQIIKHVPKYVPAGQTTQMVVGAHQESDQDVLFMADKHYKEFKLKRVYFSGYIPINTENNYLPAVGSAPPLLRENRLYQSDWLMRFYGFEVNEIVNEKHPNLDLDVDPKLSWALRHPEQFPVDLNRADYQMILRVPGIGVKSAKKIVQARRFGKIHIDLLKKLGVAYQRAKFFIRCEDSPKFQKELSSSFIRQQILTQGSSKYVQQLSPQLSLGF
;
A
#
# COMPACT_ATOMS: atom_id res chain seq x y z
N MET A 1 26.89 -18.68 -3.41
CA MET A 1 26.33 -17.71 -4.40
C MET A 1 27.53 -17.16 -5.15
N SER A 2 27.53 -17.24 -6.49
CA SER A 2 28.64 -16.70 -7.30
C SER A 2 28.61 -15.16 -7.25
N ASP A 3 29.77 -14.51 -7.48
CA ASP A 3 29.88 -13.06 -7.46
C ASP A 3 28.95 -12.42 -8.51
N ARG A 4 28.78 -13.05 -9.67
CA ARG A 4 27.81 -12.63 -10.71
C ARG A 4 26.38 -12.61 -10.23
N ILE A 5 25.94 -13.61 -9.46
CA ILE A 5 24.57 -13.63 -8.90
C ILE A 5 24.40 -12.56 -7.83
N ARG A 6 25.45 -12.30 -7.04
CA ARG A 6 25.44 -11.22 -6.03
C ARG A 6 25.30 -9.85 -6.68
N GLU A 7 26.03 -9.59 -7.76
CA GLU A 7 25.94 -8.35 -8.53
C GLU A 7 24.54 -8.17 -9.13
N LYS A 8 23.99 -9.19 -9.80
CA LYS A 8 22.61 -9.16 -10.30
C LYS A 8 21.60 -8.89 -9.19
N LEU A 9 21.75 -9.53 -8.03
CA LEU A 9 20.85 -9.34 -6.90
C LEU A 9 20.90 -7.89 -6.41
N GLN A 10 22.06 -7.28 -6.33
CA GLN A 10 22.21 -5.88 -5.94
C GLN A 10 21.48 -4.95 -6.91
N ILE A 11 21.72 -5.09 -8.22
CA ILE A 11 21.10 -4.27 -9.26
C ILE A 11 19.57 -4.43 -9.25
N LEU A 12 19.07 -5.66 -9.23
CA LEU A 12 17.65 -5.97 -9.41
C LEU A 12 16.84 -5.79 -8.13
N ALA A 13 17.44 -5.90 -6.95
CA ALA A 13 16.81 -5.54 -5.70
C ALA A 13 16.74 -4.02 -5.51
N ASP A 14 17.79 -3.29 -5.88
CA ASP A 14 17.81 -1.84 -5.86
C ASP A 14 16.76 -1.24 -6.81
N ALA A 15 16.60 -1.78 -8.00
CA ALA A 15 15.54 -1.37 -8.91
C ALA A 15 14.14 -1.70 -8.38
N ALA A 16 13.99 -2.80 -7.63
CA ALA A 16 12.70 -3.20 -7.04
C ALA A 16 12.24 -2.31 -5.87
N LYS A 17 13.10 -1.51 -5.26
CA LYS A 17 12.71 -0.63 -4.13
C LYS A 17 11.66 0.42 -4.49
N TYR A 18 11.58 0.81 -5.75
CA TYR A 18 10.58 1.77 -6.26
C TYR A 18 9.18 1.14 -6.44
N ASP A 19 9.08 -0.18 -6.35
CA ASP A 19 7.80 -0.89 -6.28
C ASP A 19 7.28 -0.90 -4.84
N VAL A 20 6.20 -0.19 -4.56
CA VAL A 20 5.65 -0.12 -3.20
C VAL A 20 4.66 -1.25 -2.97
N SER A 21 5.12 -2.30 -2.38
CA SER A 21 4.24 -3.33 -1.79
C SER A 21 4.67 -3.70 -0.38
N CYS A 22 5.76 -3.09 0.08
CA CYS A 22 6.39 -3.40 1.36
C CYS A 22 7.24 -2.21 1.84
N SER A 23 7.28 -1.97 3.13
CA SER A 23 8.30 -1.12 3.74
C SER A 23 9.66 -1.83 3.68
N SER A 24 10.60 -1.31 2.91
CA SER A 24 11.99 -1.77 2.99
C SER A 24 12.68 -1.12 4.21
N SER A 25 13.36 -1.92 5.03
CA SER A 25 14.26 -1.36 6.04
C SER A 25 15.46 -0.72 5.32
N GLY A 26 15.52 0.60 5.21
CA GLY A 26 16.63 1.33 4.59
C GLY A 26 17.93 1.36 5.42
N SER A 27 18.19 0.37 6.26
CA SER A 27 19.43 0.30 7.03
C SER A 27 20.57 -0.25 6.18
N ASP A 28 21.57 0.57 5.92
CA ASP A 28 22.87 0.18 5.37
C ASP A 28 23.92 0.32 6.48
N ARG A 29 24.25 -0.79 7.13
CA ARG A 29 25.27 -0.84 8.16
C ARG A 29 26.31 -1.89 7.80
N LYS A 30 27.48 -1.44 7.36
CA LYS A 30 28.64 -2.32 7.10
C LYS A 30 29.35 -2.68 8.40
N ASN A 31 29.66 -3.94 8.56
CA ASN A 31 30.45 -4.45 9.66
C ASN A 31 31.92 -4.00 9.51
N LYS A 32 32.30 -2.91 10.19
CA LYS A 32 33.67 -2.36 10.12
C LYS A 32 34.64 -2.98 11.13
N ASN A 33 34.17 -3.72 12.14
CA ASN A 33 34.97 -4.13 13.31
C ASN A 33 34.88 -5.63 13.64
N LYS A 34 34.73 -6.54 12.67
CA LYS A 34 34.58 -7.98 12.93
C LYS A 34 33.46 -8.36 13.91
N GLY A 35 32.44 -7.50 14.06
CA GLY A 35 31.22 -7.76 14.85
C GLY A 35 30.29 -8.76 14.15
N LEU A 36 29.18 -9.11 14.79
CA LEU A 36 28.14 -9.97 14.22
C LEU A 36 27.13 -9.13 13.42
N GLY A 37 26.83 -9.59 12.19
CA GLY A 37 25.79 -9.04 11.34
C GLY A 37 26.24 -7.91 10.42
N ASP A 38 25.67 -7.92 9.22
CA ASP A 38 25.82 -6.90 8.18
C ASP A 38 24.44 -6.55 7.66
N ALA A 39 24.02 -5.29 7.76
CA ALA A 39 22.76 -4.83 7.22
C ALA A 39 23.01 -4.25 5.83
N SER A 40 23.15 -5.11 4.83
CA SER A 40 23.22 -4.71 3.43
C SER A 40 21.84 -4.78 2.76
N HIS A 41 21.65 -4.00 1.70
CA HIS A 41 20.47 -4.11 0.83
C HIS A 41 20.44 -5.50 0.17
N SER A 42 19.75 -6.45 0.79
CA SER A 42 19.68 -7.84 0.35
C SER A 42 18.42 -8.17 -0.45
N GLY A 43 17.62 -7.17 -0.84
CA GLY A 43 16.33 -7.39 -1.50
C GLY A 43 15.25 -7.96 -0.59
N ILE A 44 15.47 -8.01 0.72
CA ILE A 44 14.47 -8.47 1.68
C ILE A 44 13.62 -7.28 2.10
N CYS A 45 12.31 -7.41 1.94
CA CYS A 45 11.33 -6.43 2.39
C CYS A 45 10.36 -7.04 3.39
N HIS A 46 9.69 -6.18 4.14
CA HIS A 46 8.69 -6.57 5.12
C HIS A 46 7.31 -6.13 4.65
N SER A 47 6.38 -7.07 4.54
CA SER A 47 4.97 -6.83 4.25
C SER A 47 4.13 -7.17 5.45
N TYR A 48 3.07 -6.39 5.72
CA TYR A 48 2.17 -6.67 6.82
C TYR A 48 0.88 -7.32 6.30
N THR A 49 0.46 -8.39 6.97
CA THR A 49 -0.83 -9.03 6.75
C THR A 49 -1.96 -8.22 7.41
N GLU A 50 -3.21 -8.53 7.08
CA GLU A 50 -4.38 -7.82 7.65
C GLU A 50 -4.47 -7.97 9.18
N ASP A 51 -3.93 -9.05 9.74
CA ASP A 51 -3.84 -9.31 11.18
C ASP A 51 -2.63 -8.63 11.85
N GLY A 52 -1.82 -7.89 11.08
CA GLY A 52 -0.66 -7.13 11.57
C GLY A 52 0.63 -7.96 11.68
N ARG A 53 0.65 -9.22 11.21
CA ARG A 53 1.87 -10.03 11.17
C ARG A 53 2.80 -9.52 10.08
N CYS A 54 4.08 -9.39 10.41
CA CYS A 54 5.15 -9.05 9.47
C CYS A 54 5.58 -10.30 8.70
N VAL A 55 5.63 -10.20 7.37
CA VAL A 55 6.12 -11.25 6.46
C VAL A 55 7.34 -10.73 5.73
N SER A 56 8.46 -11.44 5.82
CA SER A 56 9.69 -11.10 5.09
C SER A 56 9.66 -11.70 3.69
N LEU A 57 9.87 -10.88 2.67
CA LEU A 57 9.83 -11.30 1.26
C LEU A 57 11.14 -10.98 0.55
N LEU A 58 11.63 -11.92 -0.27
CA LEU A 58 12.61 -11.58 -1.28
C LEU A 58 11.93 -10.77 -2.39
N LYS A 59 12.29 -9.49 -2.48
CA LYS A 59 11.70 -8.56 -3.44
C LYS A 59 12.73 -8.22 -4.51
N ILE A 60 12.49 -8.71 -5.71
CA ILE A 60 13.42 -8.55 -6.84
C ILE A 60 12.67 -8.32 -8.15
N LEU A 61 13.36 -7.67 -9.09
CA LEU A 61 12.99 -7.72 -10.50
C LEU A 61 13.58 -8.99 -11.14
N PHE A 62 12.82 -9.64 -12.00
CA PHE A 62 13.36 -10.66 -12.90
C PHE A 62 14.37 -10.04 -13.88
N SER A 63 14.02 -8.85 -14.42
CA SER A 63 14.89 -8.02 -15.24
C SER A 63 14.57 -6.55 -15.06
N ASN A 64 15.58 -5.66 -15.09
CA ASN A 64 15.37 -4.22 -15.22
C ASN A 64 15.57 -3.72 -16.66
N VAL A 65 15.78 -4.62 -17.62
CA VAL A 65 15.67 -4.31 -19.04
C VAL A 65 14.17 -4.06 -19.36
N CYS A 66 13.86 -2.93 -19.97
CA CYS A 66 12.49 -2.57 -20.31
C CYS A 66 12.42 -1.96 -21.70
N ILE A 67 11.38 -2.32 -22.47
CA ILE A 67 11.09 -1.73 -23.78
C ILE A 67 10.26 -0.45 -23.67
N PHE A 68 9.65 -0.19 -22.49
CA PHE A 68 8.84 1.00 -22.21
C PHE A 68 9.70 2.14 -21.68
N ASP A 69 9.22 3.36 -21.90
CA ASP A 69 9.93 4.58 -21.50
C ASP A 69 9.13 5.41 -20.49
N CYS A 70 8.55 4.77 -19.48
CA CYS A 70 7.77 5.45 -18.44
C CYS A 70 8.63 6.48 -17.69
N ALA A 71 8.30 7.77 -17.82
CA ALA A 71 9.13 8.87 -17.36
C ALA A 71 9.47 8.86 -15.86
N TYR A 72 8.60 8.27 -15.03
CA TYR A 72 8.79 8.12 -13.57
C TYR A 72 9.63 6.89 -13.17
N CYS A 73 9.99 6.01 -14.12
CA CYS A 73 10.59 4.71 -13.79
C CYS A 73 12.11 4.76 -13.92
N VAL A 74 12.82 4.26 -12.92
CA VAL A 74 14.29 4.12 -12.97
C VAL A 74 14.74 3.16 -14.07
N SER A 75 13.93 2.15 -14.39
CA SER A 75 14.23 1.12 -15.39
C SER A 75 13.70 1.48 -16.80
N ARG A 76 13.30 2.74 -17.05
CA ARG A 76 12.84 3.16 -18.37
C ARG A 76 13.93 2.92 -19.44
N ARG A 77 13.51 2.71 -20.68
CA ARG A 77 14.41 2.38 -21.80
C ARG A 77 15.54 3.38 -21.99
N SER A 78 15.22 4.67 -21.95
CA SER A 78 16.18 5.76 -22.20
C SER A 78 17.13 6.05 -21.05
N ASN A 79 16.87 5.49 -19.83
CA ASN A 79 17.71 5.77 -18.68
C ASN A 79 19.01 4.95 -18.71
N ASP A 80 20.13 5.64 -18.55
CA ASP A 80 21.46 5.00 -18.49
C ASP A 80 21.73 4.43 -17.09
N VAL A 81 21.24 3.22 -16.87
CA VAL A 81 21.43 2.47 -15.62
C VAL A 81 21.97 1.07 -15.93
N GLN A 82 22.71 0.53 -15.00
CA GLN A 82 23.22 -0.84 -15.12
C GLN A 82 22.06 -1.84 -15.28
N ARG A 83 22.11 -2.64 -16.35
CA ARG A 83 21.06 -3.59 -16.70
C ARG A 83 21.45 -5.00 -16.33
N ALA A 84 20.50 -5.74 -15.77
CA ALA A 84 20.67 -7.15 -15.43
C ALA A 84 19.37 -7.93 -15.70
N ALA A 85 19.51 -9.24 -15.86
CA ALA A 85 18.39 -10.18 -15.92
C ALA A 85 18.81 -11.49 -15.25
N PHE A 86 17.91 -12.04 -14.46
CA PHE A 86 18.06 -13.39 -13.94
C PHE A 86 17.61 -14.43 -14.98
N THR A 87 18.14 -15.61 -14.88
CA THR A 87 17.50 -16.80 -15.47
C THR A 87 16.39 -17.30 -14.53
N VAL A 88 15.49 -18.11 -15.04
CA VAL A 88 14.45 -18.77 -14.24
C VAL A 88 15.07 -19.54 -13.08
N GLN A 89 16.11 -20.31 -13.35
CA GLN A 89 16.77 -21.12 -12.34
C GLN A 89 17.49 -20.27 -11.27
N GLU A 90 18.13 -19.16 -11.64
CA GLU A 90 18.76 -18.26 -10.67
C GLU A 90 17.74 -17.70 -9.64
N VAL A 91 16.51 -17.33 -10.09
CA VAL A 91 15.47 -16.85 -9.17
C VAL A 91 14.96 -17.97 -8.26
N VAL A 92 14.75 -19.17 -8.82
CA VAL A 92 14.35 -20.36 -8.05
C VAL A 92 15.40 -20.66 -6.97
N ASP A 93 16.67 -20.78 -7.35
CA ASP A 93 17.75 -21.09 -6.43
C ASP A 93 17.92 -20.04 -5.33
N LEU A 94 17.82 -18.75 -5.68
CA LEU A 94 17.86 -17.65 -4.70
C LEU A 94 16.70 -17.76 -3.70
N THR A 95 15.49 -17.97 -4.19
CA THR A 95 14.29 -18.06 -3.36
C THR A 95 14.40 -19.23 -2.38
N ILE A 96 14.74 -20.40 -2.87
CA ILE A 96 14.87 -21.62 -2.04
C ILE A 96 16.00 -21.50 -1.03
N ASN A 97 17.17 -20.99 -1.45
CA ASN A 97 18.31 -20.82 -0.55
C ASN A 97 18.01 -19.80 0.57
N PHE A 98 17.33 -18.68 0.28
CA PHE A 98 16.97 -17.69 1.28
C PHE A 98 15.88 -18.22 2.22
N TYR A 99 14.92 -18.97 1.69
CA TYR A 99 13.85 -19.60 2.49
C TYR A 99 14.43 -20.66 3.44
N ARG A 100 15.30 -21.57 2.95
CA ARG A 100 15.93 -22.60 3.78
C ARG A 100 16.78 -22.03 4.92
N ARG A 101 17.30 -20.80 4.74
CA ARG A 101 18.05 -20.08 5.79
C ARG A 101 17.17 -19.21 6.69
N ASN A 102 15.86 -19.29 6.56
CA ASN A 102 14.90 -18.48 7.30
C ASN A 102 15.08 -16.96 7.13
N TYR A 103 15.62 -16.49 6.00
CA TYR A 103 15.74 -15.07 5.71
C TYR A 103 14.45 -14.48 5.20
N ILE A 104 13.64 -15.29 4.53
CA ILE A 104 12.37 -14.90 3.90
C ILE A 104 11.27 -15.93 4.16
N GLU A 105 10.03 -15.47 4.13
CA GLU A 105 8.82 -16.29 4.14
C GLU A 105 8.18 -16.41 2.75
N GLY A 106 8.66 -15.63 1.77
CA GLY A 106 8.12 -15.65 0.42
C GLY A 106 8.89 -14.83 -0.60
N LEU A 107 8.36 -14.81 -1.81
CA LEU A 107 8.88 -14.11 -2.97
C LEU A 107 7.92 -13.01 -3.43
N PHE A 108 8.43 -11.80 -3.67
CA PHE A 108 7.80 -10.78 -4.49
C PHE A 108 8.57 -10.64 -5.79
N LEU A 109 7.95 -11.03 -6.90
CA LEU A 109 8.57 -11.02 -8.22
C LEU A 109 7.89 -10.02 -9.13
N SER A 110 8.65 -9.07 -9.65
CA SER A 110 8.26 -8.13 -10.70
C SER A 110 9.27 -8.14 -11.84
N SER A 111 9.06 -7.36 -12.88
CA SER A 111 10.01 -7.25 -14.00
C SER A 111 9.80 -5.95 -14.78
N GLY A 112 10.84 -5.42 -15.38
CA GLY A 112 10.73 -4.63 -16.59
C GLY A 112 10.22 -5.50 -17.73
N ILE A 113 9.56 -4.91 -18.72
CA ILE A 113 9.02 -5.64 -19.88
C ILE A 113 10.12 -5.75 -20.93
N PHE A 114 10.63 -6.96 -21.15
CA PHE A 114 11.68 -7.20 -22.16
C PHE A 114 11.14 -8.06 -23.29
N LYS A 115 11.49 -7.74 -24.53
CA LYS A 115 10.97 -8.31 -25.78
C LYS A 115 9.46 -8.06 -25.99
N SER A 116 8.61 -8.67 -25.18
CA SER A 116 7.14 -8.50 -25.23
C SER A 116 6.52 -8.75 -23.85
N ALA A 117 5.25 -8.36 -23.67
CA ALA A 117 4.49 -8.64 -22.45
C ALA A 117 4.38 -10.15 -22.19
N ASP A 118 3.97 -10.91 -23.20
CA ASP A 118 3.84 -12.38 -23.11
C ASP A 118 5.15 -13.05 -22.78
N HIS A 119 6.23 -12.72 -23.50
CA HIS A 119 7.54 -13.33 -23.22
C HIS A 119 7.99 -13.06 -21.79
N THR A 120 7.78 -11.83 -21.29
CA THR A 120 8.14 -11.49 -19.91
C THR A 120 7.28 -12.26 -18.92
N MET A 121 5.98 -12.33 -19.15
CA MET A 121 5.04 -13.04 -18.28
C MET A 121 5.30 -14.55 -18.27
N GLU A 122 5.61 -15.17 -19.42
CA GLU A 122 6.01 -16.59 -19.53
C GLU A 122 7.24 -16.91 -18.66
N ARG A 123 8.27 -16.06 -18.69
CA ARG A 123 9.48 -16.28 -17.87
C ARG A 123 9.16 -16.19 -16.39
N MET A 124 8.35 -15.23 -15.96
CA MET A 124 7.93 -15.09 -14.58
C MET A 124 7.02 -16.26 -14.14
N LEU A 125 6.12 -16.70 -15.02
CA LEU A 125 5.27 -17.88 -14.81
C LEU A 125 6.13 -19.15 -14.64
N GLN A 126 7.15 -19.35 -15.45
CA GLN A 126 8.08 -20.48 -15.30
C GLN A 126 8.75 -20.51 -13.92
N VAL A 127 9.13 -19.33 -13.36
CA VAL A 127 9.68 -19.26 -12.01
C VAL A 127 8.68 -19.80 -10.98
N VAL A 128 7.45 -19.28 -10.99
CA VAL A 128 6.46 -19.67 -9.97
C VAL A 128 6.00 -21.13 -10.12
N LYS A 129 5.94 -21.63 -11.36
CA LYS A 129 5.64 -23.07 -11.63
C LYS A 129 6.76 -23.97 -11.08
N LYS A 130 8.02 -23.66 -11.37
CA LYS A 130 9.16 -24.42 -10.83
C LYS A 130 9.17 -24.41 -9.31
N LEU A 131 9.00 -23.26 -8.69
CA LEU A 131 8.91 -23.16 -7.23
C LEU A 131 7.81 -24.06 -6.66
N ARG A 132 6.60 -24.08 -7.25
CA ARG A 132 5.46 -24.87 -6.76
C ARG A 132 5.57 -26.35 -7.08
N LEU A 133 5.96 -26.70 -8.30
CA LEU A 133 5.85 -28.07 -8.81
C LEU A 133 7.15 -28.87 -8.67
N GLU A 134 8.32 -28.24 -8.83
CA GLU A 134 9.61 -28.92 -8.74
C GLU A 134 10.20 -28.83 -7.34
N GLU A 135 10.18 -27.61 -6.71
CA GLU A 135 10.77 -27.39 -5.41
C GLU A 135 9.79 -27.57 -4.23
N ASN A 136 8.50 -27.85 -4.49
CA ASN A 136 7.43 -27.97 -3.49
C ASN A 136 7.39 -26.77 -2.53
N PHE A 137 7.68 -25.58 -3.03
CA PHE A 137 7.73 -24.36 -2.25
C PHE A 137 6.32 -23.92 -1.81
N ASN A 138 6.04 -23.93 -0.52
CA ASN A 138 4.77 -23.53 0.07
C ASN A 138 4.78 -22.12 0.69
N GLY A 139 5.89 -21.38 0.54
CA GLY A 139 5.98 -19.98 0.98
C GLY A 139 5.11 -19.06 0.14
N TYR A 140 4.90 -17.84 0.62
CA TYR A 140 4.07 -16.84 -0.05
C TYR A 140 4.70 -16.36 -1.36
N ILE A 141 3.89 -16.27 -2.43
CA ILE A 141 4.31 -15.72 -3.73
C ILE A 141 3.40 -14.57 -4.13
N HIS A 142 3.97 -13.37 -4.23
CA HIS A 142 3.35 -12.21 -4.84
C HIS A 142 3.95 -11.99 -6.22
N LEU A 143 3.15 -12.15 -7.26
CA LEU A 143 3.54 -11.98 -8.65
C LEU A 143 2.98 -10.68 -9.21
N LYS A 144 3.84 -9.82 -9.74
CA LYS A 144 3.41 -8.63 -10.45
C LYS A 144 3.13 -9.00 -11.91
N THR A 145 1.87 -8.97 -12.28
CA THR A 145 1.40 -9.29 -13.63
C THR A 145 1.87 -8.23 -14.61
N ILE A 146 2.26 -8.65 -15.80
CA ILE A 146 2.66 -7.76 -16.87
C ILE A 146 1.40 -7.29 -17.61
N PRO A 147 1.11 -5.98 -17.67
CA PRO A 147 -0.03 -5.46 -18.42
C PRO A 147 0.06 -5.83 -19.90
N GLY A 148 -1.07 -6.24 -20.49
CA GLY A 148 -1.15 -6.65 -21.89
C GLY A 148 -0.60 -8.06 -22.17
N ALA A 149 -0.29 -8.87 -21.16
CA ALA A 149 -0.03 -10.28 -21.34
C ALA A 149 -1.31 -11.03 -21.69
N SER A 150 -1.18 -12.16 -22.42
CA SER A 150 -2.34 -12.96 -22.83
C SER A 150 -3.15 -13.44 -21.62
N PRO A 151 -4.49 -13.53 -21.77
CA PRO A 151 -5.39 -13.99 -20.70
C PRO A 151 -5.02 -15.36 -20.15
N GLU A 152 -4.51 -16.25 -21.01
CA GLU A 152 -4.08 -17.60 -20.66
C GLU A 152 -2.93 -17.59 -19.68
N LEU A 153 -1.91 -16.75 -19.93
CA LEU A 153 -0.75 -16.59 -19.05
C LEU A 153 -1.13 -15.96 -17.70
N ILE A 154 -2.01 -14.97 -17.71
CA ILE A 154 -2.53 -14.35 -16.48
C ILE A 154 -3.32 -15.37 -15.67
N HIS A 155 -4.18 -16.14 -16.34
CA HIS A 155 -4.98 -17.19 -15.69
C HIS A 155 -4.07 -18.27 -15.08
N GLU A 156 -3.13 -18.78 -15.85
CA GLU A 156 -2.23 -19.83 -15.38
C GLU A 156 -1.38 -19.34 -14.18
N ALA A 157 -0.88 -18.10 -14.22
CA ALA A 157 -0.13 -17.51 -13.13
C ALA A 157 -0.92 -17.45 -11.83
N GLY A 158 -2.23 -17.18 -11.91
CA GLY A 158 -3.14 -17.16 -10.76
C GLY A 158 -3.30 -18.48 -10.03
N LEU A 159 -3.00 -19.60 -10.68
CA LEU A 159 -3.02 -20.93 -10.05
C LEU A 159 -1.80 -21.16 -9.13
N TYR A 160 -0.70 -20.46 -9.36
CA TYR A 160 0.56 -20.66 -8.63
C TYR A 160 0.93 -19.51 -7.71
N ALA A 161 0.42 -18.30 -7.94
CA ALA A 161 0.64 -17.14 -7.10
C ALA A 161 -0.39 -17.03 -5.97
N ASP A 162 0.03 -16.58 -4.79
CA ASP A 162 -0.92 -16.26 -3.70
C ASP A 162 -1.57 -14.91 -3.92
N ARG A 163 -0.83 -13.95 -4.44
CA ARG A 163 -1.32 -12.61 -4.80
C ARG A 163 -0.80 -12.19 -6.17
N MET A 164 -1.67 -11.53 -6.91
CA MET A 164 -1.29 -10.87 -8.15
C MET A 164 -1.51 -9.37 -8.03
N SER A 165 -0.69 -8.58 -8.70
CA SER A 165 -0.85 -7.12 -8.77
C SER A 165 -0.57 -6.59 -10.16
N ILE A 166 -1.37 -5.61 -10.59
CA ILE A 166 -1.19 -4.88 -11.85
C ILE A 166 -1.26 -3.40 -11.52
N ASN A 167 -0.24 -2.65 -11.90
CA ASN A 167 -0.17 -1.23 -11.57
C ASN A 167 -1.05 -0.39 -12.49
N LEU A 168 -1.86 0.48 -11.90
CA LEU A 168 -2.55 1.57 -12.61
C LEU A 168 -1.60 2.68 -13.01
N GLU A 169 -0.52 2.85 -12.25
CA GLU A 169 0.53 3.86 -12.36
C GLU A 169 0.04 5.27 -12.06
N MET A 170 -0.80 5.87 -12.90
CA MET A 170 -1.33 7.22 -12.69
C MET A 170 -2.83 7.19 -12.39
N PRO A 171 -3.35 8.11 -11.57
CA PRO A 171 -4.78 8.15 -11.26
C PRO A 171 -5.63 8.68 -12.42
N THR A 172 -5.03 9.38 -13.37
CA THR A 172 -5.73 9.99 -14.51
C THR A 172 -5.19 9.49 -15.85
N GLU A 173 -6.06 9.42 -16.87
CA GLU A 173 -5.68 9.07 -18.23
C GLU A 173 -4.68 10.08 -18.82
N ILE A 174 -4.83 11.36 -18.51
CA ILE A 174 -3.93 12.43 -18.97
C ILE A 174 -2.54 12.19 -18.40
N GLY A 175 -2.44 11.95 -17.09
CA GLY A 175 -1.19 11.63 -16.43
C GLY A 175 -0.54 10.36 -16.99
N LEU A 176 -1.34 9.30 -17.22
CA LEU A 176 -0.83 8.06 -17.79
C LEU A 176 -0.26 8.26 -19.19
N LYS A 177 -0.99 8.91 -20.09
CA LYS A 177 -0.53 9.21 -21.45
C LYS A 177 0.71 10.10 -21.48
N THR A 178 0.81 11.04 -20.53
CA THR A 178 1.96 11.96 -20.44
C THR A 178 3.23 11.23 -19.98
N PHE A 179 3.14 10.34 -19.00
CA PHE A 179 4.32 9.77 -18.35
C PHE A 179 4.57 8.29 -18.66
N ALA A 180 3.61 7.58 -19.22
CA ALA A 180 3.72 6.19 -19.63
C ALA A 180 2.86 5.92 -20.88
N PRO A 181 3.18 6.54 -22.03
CA PRO A 181 2.33 6.51 -23.23
C PRO A 181 2.12 5.09 -23.79
N GLU A 182 3.00 4.15 -23.48
CA GLU A 182 2.86 2.74 -23.88
C GLU A 182 1.91 1.93 -22.98
N LYS A 183 1.33 2.55 -21.93
CA LYS A 183 0.38 1.91 -21.02
C LYS A 183 -1.03 2.44 -21.22
N SER A 184 -2.02 1.60 -20.88
CA SER A 184 -3.44 1.91 -20.96
C SER A 184 -4.17 1.47 -19.71
N HIS A 185 -5.00 2.36 -19.12
CA HIS A 185 -5.91 1.95 -18.03
C HIS A 185 -6.89 0.88 -18.50
N GLN A 186 -7.31 0.93 -19.77
CA GLN A 186 -8.23 -0.08 -20.32
C GLN A 186 -7.63 -1.49 -20.28
N GLU A 187 -6.36 -1.65 -20.68
CA GLU A 187 -5.66 -2.94 -20.59
C GLU A 187 -5.53 -3.41 -19.14
N VAL A 188 -5.08 -2.54 -18.24
CA VAL A 188 -4.97 -2.86 -16.81
C VAL A 188 -6.32 -3.27 -16.23
N GLN A 189 -7.40 -2.55 -16.54
CA GLN A 189 -8.75 -2.85 -16.07
C GLN A 189 -9.28 -4.17 -16.66
N LYS A 190 -8.97 -4.48 -17.93
CA LYS A 190 -9.29 -5.76 -18.55
C LYS A 190 -8.65 -6.92 -17.79
N ASP A 191 -7.35 -6.81 -17.50
CA ASP A 191 -6.59 -7.84 -16.79
C ASP A 191 -7.07 -8.01 -15.34
N LEU A 192 -7.34 -6.91 -14.63
CA LEU A 192 -7.94 -6.94 -13.29
C LEU A 192 -9.34 -7.59 -13.31
N GLY A 193 -10.11 -7.34 -14.38
CA GLY A 193 -11.41 -7.95 -14.63
C GLY A 193 -11.31 -9.46 -14.79
N LEU A 194 -10.37 -9.94 -15.59
CA LEU A 194 -10.13 -11.40 -15.78
C LEU A 194 -9.86 -12.11 -14.45
N ILE A 195 -9.00 -11.53 -13.61
CA ILE A 195 -8.67 -12.11 -12.30
C ILE A 195 -9.90 -12.07 -11.37
N ARG A 196 -10.66 -10.97 -11.35
CA ARG A 196 -11.89 -10.84 -10.56
C ARG A 196 -12.93 -11.90 -10.96
N ASP A 197 -13.18 -12.04 -12.25
CA ASP A 197 -14.23 -12.92 -12.76
C ASP A 197 -13.90 -14.37 -12.44
N ARG A 198 -12.63 -14.75 -12.57
CA ARG A 198 -12.18 -16.08 -12.17
C ARG A 198 -12.27 -16.32 -10.66
N LEU A 199 -11.94 -15.31 -9.83
CA LEU A 199 -12.13 -15.41 -8.38
C LEU A 199 -13.60 -15.61 -7.99
N ILE A 200 -14.53 -14.92 -8.67
CA ILE A 200 -15.98 -15.08 -8.44
C ILE A 200 -16.40 -16.46 -8.85
N GLN A 201 -16.09 -16.88 -10.08
CA GLN A 201 -16.43 -18.21 -10.61
C GLN A 201 -15.96 -19.34 -9.69
N LEU A 202 -14.71 -19.32 -9.25
CA LEU A 202 -14.17 -20.35 -8.36
C LEU A 202 -14.77 -20.32 -6.95
N LYS A 203 -15.24 -19.16 -6.48
CA LYS A 203 -15.98 -19.07 -5.22
C LYS A 203 -17.32 -19.79 -5.33
N ASP A 204 -18.02 -19.65 -6.47
CA ASP A 204 -19.31 -20.30 -6.72
C ASP A 204 -19.11 -21.81 -6.97
N GLU A 205 -18.09 -22.19 -7.73
CA GLU A 205 -17.72 -23.60 -7.94
C GLU A 205 -17.43 -24.33 -6.62
N ARG A 206 -16.79 -23.68 -5.64
CA ARG A 206 -16.51 -24.28 -4.31
C ARG A 206 -17.74 -24.61 -3.49
N GLN A 207 -18.89 -24.03 -3.80
CA GLN A 207 -20.16 -24.37 -3.14
C GLN A 207 -20.68 -25.74 -3.62
N ILE A 208 -20.26 -26.16 -4.80
CA ILE A 208 -20.76 -27.37 -5.47
C ILE A 208 -19.68 -28.47 -5.51
N ILE A 209 -18.43 -28.10 -5.75
CA ILE A 209 -17.31 -29.03 -5.99
C ILE A 209 -16.32 -28.98 -4.81
N LYS A 210 -16.02 -30.15 -4.21
CA LYS A 210 -15.09 -30.25 -3.05
C LYS A 210 -13.64 -29.88 -3.36
N HIS A 211 -13.18 -30.12 -4.59
CA HIS A 211 -11.76 -29.97 -4.98
C HIS A 211 -11.59 -28.92 -6.09
N VAL A 212 -11.87 -27.67 -5.78
CA VAL A 212 -11.60 -26.56 -6.68
C VAL A 212 -10.18 -26.03 -6.43
N PRO A 213 -9.36 -25.82 -7.47
CA PRO A 213 -8.00 -25.32 -7.30
C PRO A 213 -7.97 -23.96 -6.60
N LYS A 214 -6.91 -23.73 -5.83
CA LYS A 214 -6.64 -22.40 -5.27
C LYS A 214 -6.27 -21.46 -6.42
N TYR A 215 -6.81 -20.27 -6.41
CA TYR A 215 -6.51 -19.22 -7.38
C TYR A 215 -6.37 -17.90 -6.64
N VAL A 216 -5.21 -17.29 -6.72
CA VAL A 216 -4.87 -16.01 -6.08
C VAL A 216 -5.51 -15.87 -4.67
N PRO A 217 -5.26 -16.77 -3.72
CA PRO A 217 -5.99 -16.83 -2.45
C PRO A 217 -5.87 -15.56 -1.60
N ALA A 218 -4.79 -14.79 -1.74
CA ALA A 218 -4.62 -13.48 -1.11
C ALA A 218 -5.17 -12.32 -1.95
N GLY A 219 -5.83 -12.62 -3.10
CA GLY A 219 -6.49 -11.65 -3.96
C GLY A 219 -5.53 -10.80 -4.78
N GLN A 220 -6.11 -9.78 -5.42
CA GLN A 220 -5.38 -8.86 -6.29
C GLN A 220 -5.23 -7.46 -5.68
N THR A 221 -4.20 -6.75 -6.11
CA THR A 221 -3.87 -5.40 -5.66
C THR A 221 -3.41 -4.53 -6.84
N THR A 222 -3.37 -3.22 -6.65
CA THR A 222 -2.81 -2.28 -7.61
C THR A 222 -1.94 -1.24 -6.91
N GLN A 223 -1.22 -0.44 -7.70
CA GLN A 223 -0.40 0.66 -7.22
C GLN A 223 -0.57 1.87 -8.13
N MET A 224 -0.58 3.06 -7.53
CA MET A 224 -0.51 4.35 -8.20
C MET A 224 0.69 5.13 -7.71
N VAL A 225 1.35 5.84 -8.64
CA VAL A 225 2.39 6.83 -8.33
C VAL A 225 1.69 8.17 -8.07
N VAL A 226 2.03 8.84 -6.98
CA VAL A 226 1.41 10.10 -6.57
C VAL A 226 2.42 11.22 -6.49
N GLY A 227 2.02 12.41 -6.92
CA GLY A 227 2.90 13.59 -6.93
C GLY A 227 3.91 13.62 -8.08
N ALA A 228 3.75 12.79 -9.09
CA ALA A 228 4.46 12.92 -10.37
C ALA A 228 3.78 13.95 -11.28
N HIS A 229 2.48 14.16 -11.12
CA HIS A 229 1.66 15.11 -11.88
C HIS A 229 0.83 15.98 -10.93
N GLN A 230 0.05 16.91 -11.47
CA GLN A 230 -0.81 17.82 -10.71
C GLN A 230 -2.19 17.23 -10.41
N GLU A 231 -2.30 15.89 -10.29
CA GLU A 231 -3.53 15.24 -9.86
C GLU A 231 -3.92 15.65 -8.44
N SER A 232 -5.22 15.80 -8.21
CA SER A 232 -5.78 16.02 -6.87
C SER A 232 -5.82 14.71 -6.05
N ASP A 233 -5.92 14.82 -4.73
CA ASP A 233 -6.18 13.64 -3.88
C ASP A 233 -7.58 13.06 -4.14
N GLN A 234 -8.50 13.90 -4.65
CA GLN A 234 -9.80 13.46 -5.12
C GLN A 234 -9.67 12.48 -6.29
N ASP A 235 -8.88 12.79 -7.31
CA ASP A 235 -8.64 11.88 -8.45
C ASP A 235 -8.08 10.54 -7.99
N VAL A 236 -7.10 10.60 -7.08
CA VAL A 236 -6.45 9.39 -6.53
C VAL A 236 -7.44 8.52 -5.75
N LEU A 237 -8.22 9.11 -4.83
CA LEU A 237 -9.12 8.37 -3.96
C LEU A 237 -10.38 7.88 -4.69
N PHE A 238 -10.90 8.64 -5.66
CA PHE A 238 -12.00 8.19 -6.52
C PHE A 238 -11.59 7.01 -7.40
N MET A 239 -10.37 7.07 -7.97
CA MET A 239 -9.84 5.95 -8.73
C MET A 239 -9.67 4.70 -7.85
N ALA A 240 -9.17 4.87 -6.61
CA ALA A 240 -9.04 3.77 -5.65
C ALA A 240 -10.41 3.17 -5.28
N ASP A 241 -11.39 4.00 -4.93
CA ASP A 241 -12.76 3.57 -4.56
C ASP A 241 -13.44 2.82 -5.71
N LYS A 242 -13.37 3.35 -6.93
CA LYS A 242 -13.86 2.68 -8.14
C LYS A 242 -13.26 1.27 -8.26
N HIS A 243 -11.95 1.14 -8.13
CA HIS A 243 -11.27 -0.15 -8.29
C HIS A 243 -11.57 -1.13 -7.15
N TYR A 244 -11.75 -0.67 -5.93
CA TYR A 244 -12.25 -1.52 -4.83
C TYR A 244 -13.64 -2.09 -5.14
N LYS A 245 -14.55 -1.27 -5.65
CA LYS A 245 -15.94 -1.65 -5.95
C LYS A 245 -16.03 -2.57 -7.17
N GLU A 246 -15.36 -2.20 -8.27
CA GLU A 246 -15.46 -2.89 -9.54
C GLU A 246 -14.60 -4.16 -9.61
N PHE A 247 -13.36 -4.11 -9.16
CA PHE A 247 -12.41 -5.22 -9.34
C PHE A 247 -12.16 -6.04 -8.07
N LYS A 248 -12.86 -5.75 -6.96
CA LYS A 248 -12.72 -6.47 -5.68
C LYS A 248 -11.27 -6.50 -5.19
N LEU A 249 -10.53 -5.41 -5.38
CA LEU A 249 -9.15 -5.30 -4.92
C LEU A 249 -9.05 -5.49 -3.41
N LYS A 250 -7.96 -6.10 -2.97
CA LYS A 250 -7.63 -6.19 -1.54
C LYS A 250 -6.96 -4.93 -1.04
N ARG A 251 -6.17 -4.26 -1.88
CA ARG A 251 -5.48 -3.02 -1.53
C ARG A 251 -5.09 -2.23 -2.78
N VAL A 252 -5.14 -0.91 -2.64
CA VAL A 252 -4.49 0.05 -3.53
C VAL A 252 -3.25 0.57 -2.80
N TYR A 253 -2.11 0.55 -3.45
CA TYR A 253 -0.87 1.11 -2.94
C TYR A 253 -0.64 2.48 -3.55
N PHE A 254 -0.20 3.44 -2.72
CA PHE A 254 0.22 4.76 -3.13
C PHE A 254 1.73 4.85 -3.00
N SER A 255 2.39 5.35 -4.04
CA SER A 255 3.84 5.52 -4.05
C SER A 255 4.16 6.98 -4.34
N GLY A 256 4.69 7.70 -3.36
CA GLY A 256 5.20 9.04 -3.58
C GLY A 256 6.30 9.04 -4.64
N TYR A 257 6.16 9.85 -5.68
CA TYR A 257 7.17 9.95 -6.73
C TYR A 257 8.50 10.41 -6.16
N ILE A 258 9.56 9.66 -6.46
CA ILE A 258 10.94 10.04 -6.15
C ILE A 258 11.53 10.70 -7.40
N PRO A 259 11.91 11.98 -7.35
CA PRO A 259 12.44 12.70 -8.50
C PRO A 259 13.80 12.16 -8.95
N ILE A 260 13.80 11.37 -10.02
CA ILE A 260 14.99 10.72 -10.61
C ILE A 260 15.21 11.09 -12.07
N ASN A 261 14.24 11.74 -12.71
CA ASN A 261 14.31 12.08 -14.13
C ASN A 261 14.70 13.54 -14.31
N THR A 262 15.86 13.79 -14.93
CA THR A 262 16.41 15.13 -15.23
C THR A 262 15.93 15.71 -16.55
N GLU A 263 15.33 14.90 -17.43
CA GLU A 263 15.02 15.28 -18.81
C GLU A 263 13.57 15.71 -19.01
N ASN A 264 12.68 15.37 -18.10
CA ASN A 264 11.26 15.65 -18.21
C ASN A 264 10.85 16.83 -17.33
N ASN A 265 10.58 17.97 -17.95
CA ASN A 265 10.21 19.22 -17.27
C ASN A 265 8.80 19.21 -16.65
N TYR A 266 7.98 18.20 -16.94
CA TYR A 266 6.64 18.04 -16.34
C TYR A 266 6.68 17.27 -15.01
N LEU A 267 7.80 16.61 -14.72
CA LEU A 267 8.02 15.92 -13.44
C LEU A 267 8.67 16.87 -12.42
N PRO A 268 8.46 16.65 -11.11
CA PRO A 268 9.18 17.36 -10.07
C PRO A 268 10.69 17.28 -10.27
N ALA A 269 11.39 18.39 -10.06
CA ALA A 269 12.83 18.50 -10.25
C ALA A 269 13.60 17.50 -9.38
N VAL A 270 14.70 16.97 -9.92
CA VAL A 270 15.60 16.08 -9.16
C VAL A 270 16.14 16.83 -7.94
N GLY A 271 16.11 16.15 -6.78
CA GLY A 271 16.43 16.74 -5.47
C GLY A 271 15.22 17.30 -4.71
N SER A 272 14.03 17.40 -5.34
CA SER A 272 12.81 17.70 -4.61
C SER A 272 12.46 16.56 -3.66
N ALA A 273 11.91 16.90 -2.49
CA ALA A 273 11.48 15.88 -1.53
C ALA A 273 10.28 15.09 -2.05
N PRO A 274 10.29 13.75 -1.96
CA PRO A 274 9.12 12.94 -2.26
C PRO A 274 7.91 13.35 -1.39
N PRO A 275 6.68 13.26 -1.89
CA PRO A 275 5.48 13.71 -1.16
C PRO A 275 5.03 12.69 -0.09
N LEU A 276 5.94 12.31 0.82
CA LEU A 276 5.70 11.25 1.82
C LEU A 276 4.53 11.56 2.76
N LEU A 277 4.35 12.84 3.12
CA LEU A 277 3.23 13.23 3.98
C LEU A 277 1.89 13.08 3.26
N ARG A 278 1.82 13.45 1.97
CA ARG A 278 0.65 13.23 1.11
C ARG A 278 0.35 11.74 0.96
N GLU A 279 1.38 10.94 0.68
CA GLU A 279 1.27 9.48 0.62
C GLU A 279 0.68 8.91 1.91
N ASN A 280 1.19 9.34 3.08
CA ASN A 280 0.67 8.92 4.39
C ASN A 280 -0.81 9.32 4.58
N ARG A 281 -1.22 10.54 4.17
CA ARG A 281 -2.62 10.98 4.23
C ARG A 281 -3.53 10.16 3.32
N LEU A 282 -3.06 9.77 2.14
CA LEU A 282 -3.80 8.87 1.23
C LEU A 282 -3.99 7.48 1.86
N TYR A 283 -2.96 6.90 2.48
CA TYR A 283 -3.12 5.64 3.22
C TYR A 283 -4.08 5.74 4.40
N GLN A 284 -4.08 6.86 5.13
CA GLN A 284 -5.05 7.10 6.20
C GLN A 284 -6.47 7.20 5.64
N SER A 285 -6.67 7.85 4.49
CA SER A 285 -7.96 7.96 3.81
C SER A 285 -8.45 6.59 3.30
N ASP A 286 -7.57 5.81 2.68
CA ASP A 286 -7.83 4.43 2.27
C ASP A 286 -8.31 3.58 3.46
N TRP A 287 -7.67 3.75 4.61
CA TRP A 287 -8.04 3.06 5.85
C TRP A 287 -9.44 3.46 6.34
N LEU A 288 -9.80 4.75 6.24
CA LEU A 288 -11.14 5.23 6.59
C LEU A 288 -12.21 4.63 5.68
N MET A 289 -11.98 4.58 4.37
CA MET A 289 -12.91 3.97 3.42
C MET A 289 -13.11 2.48 3.69
N ARG A 290 -12.04 1.73 3.87
CA ARG A 290 -12.13 0.27 3.98
C ARG A 290 -12.61 -0.25 5.33
N PHE A 291 -12.34 0.46 6.43
CA PHE A 291 -12.57 -0.08 7.77
C PHE A 291 -13.47 0.79 8.67
N TYR A 292 -13.71 2.05 8.30
CA TYR A 292 -14.49 2.97 9.12
C TYR A 292 -15.82 3.35 8.48
N GLY A 293 -16.11 2.86 7.27
CA GLY A 293 -17.36 3.14 6.57
C GLY A 293 -17.49 4.59 6.12
N PHE A 294 -16.37 5.25 5.82
CA PHE A 294 -16.38 6.55 5.16
C PHE A 294 -16.57 6.36 3.65
N GLU A 295 -17.46 7.14 3.07
CA GLU A 295 -17.53 7.30 1.62
C GLU A 295 -16.44 8.27 1.15
N VAL A 296 -15.94 8.07 -0.07
CA VAL A 296 -14.87 8.91 -0.61
C VAL A 296 -15.23 10.39 -0.63
N ASN A 297 -16.50 10.72 -0.93
CA ASN A 297 -17.03 12.09 -0.96
C ASN A 297 -17.04 12.78 0.42
N GLU A 298 -17.06 12.02 1.51
CA GLU A 298 -16.94 12.58 2.87
C GLU A 298 -15.50 13.05 3.14
N ILE A 299 -14.51 12.38 2.56
CA ILE A 299 -13.09 12.66 2.77
C ILE A 299 -12.61 13.79 1.86
N VAL A 300 -12.84 13.65 0.55
CA VAL A 300 -12.51 14.62 -0.50
C VAL A 300 -13.72 14.87 -1.40
N ASN A 301 -13.86 16.08 -1.90
CA ASN A 301 -14.94 16.50 -2.81
C ASN A 301 -14.52 17.76 -3.57
N GLU A 302 -15.37 18.28 -4.45
CA GLU A 302 -15.06 19.47 -5.28
C GLU A 302 -14.65 20.71 -4.46
N LYS A 303 -15.21 20.90 -3.24
CA LYS A 303 -14.83 22.00 -2.35
C LYS A 303 -13.50 21.76 -1.64
N HIS A 304 -13.15 20.51 -1.44
CA HIS A 304 -11.93 20.06 -0.74
C HIS A 304 -11.30 18.92 -1.54
N PRO A 305 -10.69 19.20 -2.71
CA PRO A 305 -10.15 18.17 -3.58
C PRO A 305 -8.83 17.56 -3.05
N ASN A 306 -8.15 18.25 -2.14
CA ASN A 306 -6.90 17.80 -1.55
C ASN A 306 -7.03 17.59 -0.05
N LEU A 307 -6.28 16.61 0.45
CA LEU A 307 -6.19 16.27 1.87
C LEU A 307 -5.43 17.35 2.63
N ASP A 308 -5.85 17.59 3.86
CA ASP A 308 -5.12 18.44 4.79
C ASP A 308 -3.82 17.74 5.21
N LEU A 309 -2.69 18.39 5.00
CA LEU A 309 -1.39 17.83 5.36
C LEU A 309 -1.07 17.97 6.85
N ASP A 310 -1.61 18.99 7.54
CA ASP A 310 -1.33 19.24 8.97
C ASP A 310 -2.08 18.25 9.86
N VAL A 311 -3.34 17.92 9.51
CA VAL A 311 -4.18 17.02 10.30
C VAL A 311 -4.56 15.79 9.50
N ASP A 312 -4.83 14.67 10.19
CA ASP A 312 -5.27 13.45 9.52
C ASP A 312 -6.69 13.59 8.95
N PRO A 313 -7.04 12.77 7.92
CA PRO A 313 -8.31 12.91 7.21
C PRO A 313 -9.55 12.78 8.09
N LYS A 314 -9.49 11.97 9.16
CA LYS A 314 -10.61 11.82 10.08
C LYS A 314 -10.83 13.07 10.92
N LEU A 315 -9.76 13.70 11.40
CA LEU A 315 -9.83 14.97 12.11
C LEU A 315 -10.26 16.10 11.17
N SER A 316 -9.72 16.13 9.95
CA SER A 316 -10.13 17.11 8.93
C SER A 316 -11.62 17.02 8.64
N TRP A 317 -12.19 15.80 8.50
CA TRP A 317 -13.62 15.59 8.34
C TRP A 317 -14.41 16.11 9.54
N ALA A 318 -14.01 15.76 10.76
CA ALA A 318 -14.70 16.19 11.97
C ALA A 318 -14.74 17.72 12.16
N LEU A 319 -13.64 18.40 11.79
CA LEU A 319 -13.56 19.88 11.83
C LEU A 319 -14.45 20.55 10.79
N ARG A 320 -14.78 19.87 9.68
CA ARG A 320 -15.71 20.35 8.64
C ARG A 320 -17.17 20.08 8.97
N HIS A 321 -17.44 19.18 9.93
CA HIS A 321 -18.79 18.77 10.33
C HIS A 321 -19.03 19.00 11.84
N PRO A 322 -18.88 20.25 12.34
CA PRO A 322 -19.06 20.56 13.75
C PRO A 322 -20.48 20.24 14.25
N GLU A 323 -21.48 20.29 13.37
CA GLU A 323 -22.87 19.98 13.66
C GLU A 323 -23.10 18.54 14.12
N GLN A 324 -22.20 17.62 13.80
CA GLN A 324 -22.29 16.22 14.21
C GLN A 324 -21.66 15.95 15.59
N PHE A 325 -21.06 16.96 16.19
CA PHE A 325 -20.35 16.84 17.46
C PHE A 325 -20.90 17.77 18.54
N PRO A 326 -20.77 17.42 19.82
CA PRO A 326 -20.14 16.22 20.37
C PRO A 326 -21.04 14.97 20.28
N VAL A 327 -20.42 13.80 20.03
CA VAL A 327 -21.09 12.50 19.98
C VAL A 327 -21.29 11.94 21.38
N ASP A 328 -22.54 11.64 21.75
CA ASP A 328 -22.86 10.98 23.03
C ASP A 328 -22.52 9.49 22.96
N LEU A 329 -21.42 9.07 23.62
CA LEU A 329 -20.93 7.69 23.59
C LEU A 329 -21.87 6.67 24.24
N ASN A 330 -22.80 7.13 25.09
CA ASN A 330 -23.80 6.27 25.73
C ASN A 330 -24.99 5.97 24.80
N ARG A 331 -25.24 6.82 23.76
CA ARG A 331 -26.43 6.73 22.90
C ARG A 331 -26.11 6.50 21.42
N ALA A 332 -25.04 7.11 20.92
CA ALA A 332 -24.70 7.10 19.49
C ALA A 332 -24.53 5.66 18.96
N ASP A 333 -24.84 5.47 17.69
CA ASP A 333 -24.55 4.22 17.00
C ASP A 333 -23.05 3.98 16.80
N TYR A 334 -22.71 2.75 16.42
CA TYR A 334 -21.32 2.34 16.22
C TYR A 334 -20.61 3.17 15.12
N GLN A 335 -21.33 3.50 14.06
CA GLN A 335 -20.76 4.24 12.92
C GLN A 335 -20.42 5.69 13.32
N MET A 336 -21.31 6.35 14.08
CA MET A 336 -21.02 7.69 14.61
C MET A 336 -19.83 7.69 15.59
N ILE A 337 -19.74 6.67 16.46
CA ILE A 337 -18.59 6.54 17.37
C ILE A 337 -17.28 6.36 16.57
N LEU A 338 -17.31 5.61 15.47
CA LEU A 338 -16.14 5.43 14.58
C LEU A 338 -15.71 6.74 13.91
N ARG A 339 -16.59 7.70 13.69
CA ARG A 339 -16.26 8.99 13.09
C ARG A 339 -15.52 9.93 14.06
N VAL A 340 -15.54 9.64 15.34
CA VAL A 340 -14.85 10.46 16.36
C VAL A 340 -13.32 10.38 16.21
N PRO A 341 -12.59 11.51 16.04
CA PRO A 341 -11.13 11.53 16.09
C PRO A 341 -10.59 10.94 17.41
N GLY A 342 -9.59 10.05 17.33
CA GLY A 342 -9.03 9.38 18.50
C GLY A 342 -9.75 8.10 18.94
N ILE A 343 -10.84 7.70 18.27
CA ILE A 343 -11.51 6.42 18.51
C ILE A 343 -11.29 5.50 17.29
N GLY A 344 -10.64 4.36 17.50
CA GLY A 344 -10.42 3.34 16.49
C GLY A 344 -11.48 2.22 16.54
N VAL A 345 -11.45 1.33 15.54
CA VAL A 345 -12.39 0.18 15.42
C VAL A 345 -12.45 -0.65 16.70
N LYS A 346 -11.29 -1.00 17.27
CA LYS A 346 -11.23 -1.80 18.51
C LYS A 346 -11.85 -1.05 19.70
N SER A 347 -11.55 0.25 19.84
CA SER A 347 -12.09 1.08 20.93
C SER A 347 -13.59 1.32 20.76
N ALA A 348 -14.08 1.59 19.55
CA ALA A 348 -15.50 1.75 19.28
C ALA A 348 -16.32 0.49 19.63
N LYS A 349 -15.83 -0.70 19.25
CA LYS A 349 -16.46 -1.99 19.63
C LYS A 349 -16.51 -2.16 21.14
N LYS A 350 -15.42 -1.87 21.86
CA LYS A 350 -15.37 -1.94 23.31
C LYS A 350 -16.32 -0.95 24.00
N ILE A 351 -16.44 0.28 23.48
CA ILE A 351 -17.39 1.29 23.99
C ILE A 351 -18.83 0.78 23.87
N VAL A 352 -19.22 0.28 22.66
CA VAL A 352 -20.57 -0.26 22.44
C VAL A 352 -20.88 -1.46 23.33
N GLN A 353 -19.89 -2.28 23.63
CA GLN A 353 -20.04 -3.40 24.57
C GLN A 353 -20.14 -2.92 26.03
N ALA A 354 -19.22 -2.05 26.46
CA ALA A 354 -19.13 -1.59 27.85
C ALA A 354 -20.40 -0.82 28.30
N ARG A 355 -21.00 0.02 27.45
CA ARG A 355 -22.19 0.77 27.78
C ARG A 355 -23.43 -0.07 28.11
N ARG A 356 -23.42 -1.38 27.77
CA ARG A 356 -24.49 -2.32 28.16
C ARG A 356 -24.48 -2.67 29.64
N PHE A 357 -23.33 -2.47 30.29
CA PHE A 357 -23.14 -2.82 31.71
C PHE A 357 -23.09 -1.58 32.61
N GLY A 358 -22.97 -0.40 32.04
CA GLY A 358 -22.96 0.86 32.79
C GLY A 358 -22.64 2.03 31.91
N LYS A 359 -22.81 3.25 32.45
CA LYS A 359 -22.52 4.47 31.72
C LYS A 359 -21.01 4.63 31.45
N ILE A 360 -20.68 5.20 30.31
CA ILE A 360 -19.30 5.50 29.92
C ILE A 360 -18.87 6.81 30.58
N HIS A 361 -17.75 6.74 31.31
CA HIS A 361 -17.06 7.84 31.97
C HIS A 361 -15.66 8.05 31.39
N ILE A 362 -15.07 9.23 31.57
CA ILE A 362 -13.77 9.62 31.00
C ILE A 362 -12.67 8.61 31.36
N ASP A 363 -12.60 8.16 32.60
CA ASP A 363 -11.55 7.24 33.03
C ASP A 363 -11.65 5.88 32.36
N LEU A 364 -12.85 5.43 32.05
CA LEU A 364 -13.07 4.18 31.31
C LEU A 364 -12.56 4.30 29.87
N LEU A 365 -12.68 5.47 29.22
CA LEU A 365 -12.25 5.67 27.84
C LEU A 365 -10.75 5.38 27.65
N LYS A 366 -9.91 5.80 28.59
CA LYS A 366 -8.46 5.52 28.55
C LYS A 366 -8.18 4.01 28.60
N LYS A 367 -8.90 3.27 29.44
CA LYS A 367 -8.80 1.80 29.57
C LYS A 367 -9.30 1.07 28.30
N LEU A 368 -10.29 1.66 27.58
CA LEU A 368 -10.80 1.14 26.33
C LEU A 368 -9.89 1.45 25.12
N GLY A 369 -8.77 2.16 25.32
CA GLY A 369 -7.79 2.49 24.27
C GLY A 369 -8.19 3.69 23.41
N VAL A 370 -8.99 4.62 23.95
CA VAL A 370 -9.32 5.89 23.27
C VAL A 370 -8.16 6.87 23.44
N ALA A 371 -7.75 7.51 22.34
CA ALA A 371 -6.81 8.63 22.37
C ALA A 371 -7.52 9.89 22.91
N TYR A 372 -7.75 9.93 24.22
CA TYR A 372 -8.63 10.89 24.87
C TYR A 372 -8.28 12.36 24.58
N GLN A 373 -6.99 12.71 24.52
CA GLN A 373 -6.57 14.09 24.24
C GLN A 373 -7.06 14.61 22.88
N ARG A 374 -7.28 13.70 21.91
CA ARG A 374 -7.87 14.02 20.62
C ARG A 374 -9.39 13.93 20.66
N ALA A 375 -9.94 12.90 21.31
CA ALA A 375 -11.36 12.62 21.33
C ALA A 375 -12.16 13.60 22.19
N LYS A 376 -11.60 14.19 23.25
CA LYS A 376 -12.27 15.04 24.24
C LYS A 376 -13.06 16.22 23.66
N PHE A 377 -12.67 16.71 22.49
CA PHE A 377 -13.36 17.83 21.81
C PHE A 377 -14.59 17.38 21.02
N PHE A 378 -14.75 16.08 20.78
CA PHE A 378 -15.72 15.50 19.87
C PHE A 378 -16.68 14.53 20.55
N ILE A 379 -16.54 14.27 21.84
CA ILE A 379 -17.34 13.28 22.57
C ILE A 379 -18.08 13.92 23.75
N ARG A 380 -19.17 13.23 24.12
CA ARG A 380 -19.89 13.45 25.35
C ARG A 380 -20.06 12.12 26.08
N CYS A 381 -19.72 12.09 27.36
CA CYS A 381 -19.97 11.00 28.29
C CYS A 381 -20.53 11.56 29.61
N GLU A 382 -20.83 10.72 30.58
CA GLU A 382 -21.57 11.11 31.78
C GLU A 382 -20.92 12.26 32.55
N ASP A 383 -19.59 12.27 32.64
CA ASP A 383 -18.77 13.23 33.37
C ASP A 383 -18.06 14.26 32.47
N SER A 384 -18.52 14.43 31.23
CA SER A 384 -17.96 15.43 30.32
C SER A 384 -18.29 16.86 30.73
N PRO A 385 -17.36 17.82 30.61
CA PRO A 385 -17.63 19.24 30.85
C PRO A 385 -18.76 19.78 29.98
N LYS A 386 -19.63 20.63 30.56
CA LYS A 386 -20.84 21.13 29.87
C LYS A 386 -20.58 22.15 28.74
N PHE A 387 -19.39 22.79 28.71
CA PHE A 387 -19.06 23.91 27.82
C PHE A 387 -18.40 23.52 26.48
N GLN A 388 -18.36 22.23 26.12
CA GLN A 388 -17.78 21.78 24.86
C GLN A 388 -18.52 22.24 23.59
N LYS A 389 -19.77 22.70 23.70
CA LYS A 389 -20.60 23.15 22.56
C LYS A 389 -20.14 24.44 21.89
N GLU A 390 -19.30 25.25 22.53
CA GLU A 390 -18.92 26.59 22.07
C GLU A 390 -17.55 26.69 21.40
N LEU A 391 -16.82 25.56 21.28
CA LEU A 391 -15.47 25.57 20.71
C LEU A 391 -15.51 25.60 19.18
N SER A 392 -14.91 26.62 18.58
CA SER A 392 -14.78 26.70 17.12
C SER A 392 -13.83 25.64 16.57
N SER A 393 -14.09 25.20 15.33
CA SER A 393 -13.22 24.22 14.63
C SER A 393 -11.77 24.72 14.53
N SER A 394 -11.55 26.01 14.35
CA SER A 394 -10.21 26.63 14.33
C SER A 394 -9.48 26.50 15.66
N PHE A 395 -10.19 26.75 16.77
CA PHE A 395 -9.62 26.57 18.11
C PHE A 395 -9.26 25.10 18.39
N ILE A 396 -10.16 24.18 18.08
CA ILE A 396 -9.92 22.73 18.23
C ILE A 396 -8.70 22.31 17.41
N ARG A 397 -8.62 22.74 16.14
CA ARG A 397 -7.45 22.49 15.28
C ARG A 397 -6.15 22.95 15.94
N GLN A 398 -6.12 24.21 16.41
CA GLN A 398 -4.94 24.78 17.03
C GLN A 398 -4.53 24.01 18.30
N GLN A 399 -5.48 23.66 19.16
CA GLN A 399 -5.22 22.90 20.39
C GLN A 399 -4.64 21.51 20.10
N ILE A 400 -5.12 20.82 19.06
CA ILE A 400 -4.61 19.50 18.70
C ILE A 400 -3.20 19.61 18.09
N LEU A 401 -2.95 20.59 17.25
CA LEU A 401 -1.63 20.82 16.65
C LEU A 401 -0.58 21.18 17.70
N THR A 402 -0.89 22.05 18.65
CA THR A 402 0.04 22.44 19.73
C THR A 402 0.34 21.29 20.69
N GLN A 403 -0.61 20.45 21.01
CA GLN A 403 -0.41 19.25 21.84
C GLN A 403 0.37 18.14 21.11
N GLY A 404 0.28 18.09 19.79
CA GLY A 404 0.97 17.13 18.91
C GLY A 404 2.41 17.50 18.60
N SER A 405 2.77 18.79 18.64
CA SER A 405 4.06 19.31 18.17
C SER A 405 5.27 18.76 18.93
N SER A 406 5.13 18.35 20.18
CA SER A 406 6.23 17.78 20.97
C SER A 406 6.63 16.35 20.57
N LYS A 407 5.73 15.56 19.95
CA LYS A 407 6.00 14.18 19.55
C LYS A 407 6.03 13.96 18.02
N TYR A 408 5.24 14.72 17.26
CA TYR A 408 5.14 14.56 15.81
C TYR A 408 6.23 15.27 15.03
N VAL A 409 6.75 16.40 15.53
CA VAL A 409 7.88 17.11 14.89
C VAL A 409 9.19 16.34 15.06
N GLN A 410 9.37 15.61 16.15
CA GLN A 410 10.49 14.66 16.30
C GLN A 410 10.36 13.43 15.42
N GLN A 411 9.14 13.09 14.98
CA GLN A 411 8.87 11.96 14.09
C GLN A 411 8.89 12.32 12.59
N LEU A 412 8.97 13.58 12.21
CA LEU A 412 9.21 14.05 10.83
C LEU A 412 10.70 14.19 10.48
N SER A 413 11.60 13.74 11.36
CA SER A 413 13.00 13.54 10.99
C SER A 413 13.11 12.38 9.96
N PRO A 414 14.17 12.36 9.11
CA PRO A 414 14.31 11.37 8.02
C PRO A 414 14.30 9.89 8.43
N GLN A 415 14.25 9.61 9.73
CA GLN A 415 14.11 8.25 10.27
C GLN A 415 12.70 7.66 10.17
N LEU A 416 11.69 8.44 9.78
CA LEU A 416 10.29 8.00 9.71
C LEU A 416 9.89 7.32 8.41
N SER A 417 10.77 7.19 7.45
CA SER A 417 10.59 6.29 6.31
C SER A 417 10.65 4.80 6.69
N LEU A 418 10.77 4.47 7.98
CA LEU A 418 11.11 3.12 8.45
C LEU A 418 10.17 2.52 9.50
N GLY A 419 9.06 3.15 9.77
CA GLY A 419 8.20 2.70 10.84
C GLY A 419 6.74 2.46 10.47
N PHE A 420 6.47 1.55 9.54
CA PHE A 420 5.14 0.94 9.40
C PHE A 420 5.27 -0.48 8.84
#